data_1579f2abbe2c53e44881dae72d98cff7
#
_entry.id   1579f2abbe2c53e44881dae72d98cff7
#
_cell.length_a   1.000
_cell.length_b   1.000
_cell.length_c   1.000
_cell.angle_alpha   90.00
_cell.angle_beta   90.00
_cell.angle_gamma   90.00
#
_symmetry.space_group_name_H-M   'P 1'
#
loop_
_entity.id
_entity.type
_entity.pdbx_description
1 polymer ?
#
loop_
_entity_poly.entity_id
_entity_poly.type
_entity_poly.pdbx_seq_one_letter_code
_entity_poly.pdbx_strand_id
1 'polypeptide(L)'
;MKITLPKRPIRDMTRQEKLLWLGSAGAVLLANLCSGAPDGLTLCAALVGVTSLVLAAGGNVWSQILMILFSLLYGAISFRFCYWGEMITYLGMTLPMAVWSTDTWMKHPSRDHGAQVAIQSLGTRHAWGLALSSCGVTGLFYFILRWLGTPNLGFSTLSVLTSFLAAALTMLRSS
;
A
#
# COMPACT_ATOMS: atom_id res chain seq x y z
N MET A 1 25.64 6.01 7.26
CA MET A 1 24.82 7.10 6.71
C MET A 1 23.65 7.30 7.66
N LYS A 2 23.48 8.48 8.30
CA LYS A 2 22.40 8.71 9.25
C LYS A 2 21.09 8.84 8.48
N ILE A 3 20.20 7.90 8.68
CA ILE A 3 18.82 7.93 8.15
C ILE A 3 18.10 9.04 8.88
N THR A 4 17.90 10.18 8.22
CA THR A 4 17.08 11.28 8.77
C THR A 4 15.69 11.17 8.16
N LEU A 5 14.74 10.64 8.93
CA LEU A 5 13.32 10.71 8.58
C LEU A 5 12.92 12.19 8.40
N PRO A 6 12.24 12.53 7.32
CA PRO A 6 11.77 13.90 7.09
C PRO A 6 10.83 14.34 8.21
N LYS A 7 11.14 15.48 8.82
CA LYS A 7 10.46 15.94 10.04
C LYS A 7 9.01 16.39 9.86
N ARG A 8 8.51 16.61 8.63
CA ARG A 8 7.17 17.17 8.39
C ARG A 8 6.55 16.68 7.08
N PRO A 9 5.99 15.45 7.02
CA PRO A 9 5.47 14.87 5.78
C PRO A 9 4.29 15.64 5.16
N ILE A 10 3.42 16.24 5.97
CA ILE A 10 2.18 16.90 5.51
C ILE A 10 2.44 18.34 5.03
N ARG A 11 3.48 18.99 5.54
CA ARG A 11 3.77 20.38 5.21
C ARG A 11 4.36 20.56 3.81
N ASP A 12 5.06 19.54 3.33
CA ASP A 12 5.76 19.55 2.05
C ASP A 12 4.88 19.10 0.88
N MET A 13 3.59 18.79 1.15
CA MET A 13 2.60 18.44 0.12
C MET A 13 2.28 19.64 -0.78
N THR A 14 2.20 19.39 -2.08
CA THR A 14 1.75 20.34 -3.08
C THR A 14 0.27 20.71 -2.87
N ARG A 15 -0.18 21.82 -3.48
CA ARG A 15 -1.61 22.21 -3.41
C ARG A 15 -2.54 21.13 -3.98
N GLN A 16 -2.12 20.45 -5.04
CA GLN A 16 -2.89 19.37 -5.66
C GLN A 16 -3.01 18.15 -4.74
N GLU A 17 -1.91 17.75 -4.10
CA GLU A 17 -1.91 16.63 -3.13
C GLU A 17 -2.80 16.94 -1.91
N LYS A 18 -2.78 18.18 -1.42
CA LYS A 18 -3.66 18.62 -0.31
C LYS A 18 -5.13 18.57 -0.70
N LEU A 19 -5.49 19.03 -1.91
CA LEU A 19 -6.86 18.98 -2.41
C LEU A 19 -7.31 17.52 -2.60
N LEU A 20 -6.46 16.67 -3.16
CA LEU A 20 -6.73 15.25 -3.33
C LEU A 20 -6.94 14.58 -1.97
N TRP A 21 -6.07 14.85 -1.01
CA TRP A 21 -6.17 14.32 0.34
C TRP A 21 -7.47 14.74 1.04
N LEU A 22 -7.80 16.04 1.01
CA LEU A 22 -9.03 16.57 1.60
C LEU A 22 -10.28 15.99 0.95
N GLY A 23 -10.31 15.91 -0.38
CA GLY A 23 -11.43 15.31 -1.13
C GLY A 23 -11.61 13.83 -0.81
N SER A 24 -10.52 13.06 -0.80
CA SER A 24 -10.57 11.63 -0.49
C SER A 24 -10.94 11.37 0.98
N ALA A 25 -10.36 12.12 1.92
CA ALA A 25 -10.70 12.01 3.34
C ALA A 25 -12.15 12.41 3.60
N GLY A 26 -12.63 13.49 2.95
CA GLY A 26 -14.03 13.90 3.01
C GLY A 26 -14.98 12.83 2.47
N ALA A 27 -14.66 12.20 1.34
CA ALA A 27 -15.44 11.12 0.79
C ALA A 27 -15.52 9.90 1.73
N VAL A 28 -14.39 9.53 2.35
CA VAL A 28 -14.34 8.43 3.35
C VAL A 28 -15.20 8.75 4.57
N LEU A 29 -15.12 9.99 5.09
CA LEU A 29 -15.95 10.43 6.22
C LEU A 29 -17.43 10.38 5.87
N LEU A 30 -17.82 10.91 4.72
CA LEU A 30 -19.21 10.88 4.25
C LEU A 30 -19.70 9.44 4.07
N ALA A 31 -18.93 8.58 3.44
CA ALA A 31 -19.27 7.17 3.26
C ALA A 31 -19.49 6.46 4.60
N ASN A 32 -18.63 6.70 5.59
CA ASN A 32 -18.77 6.12 6.93
C ASN A 32 -20.02 6.63 7.65
N LEU A 33 -20.31 7.93 7.55
CA LEU A 33 -21.52 8.51 8.15
C LEU A 33 -22.81 8.00 7.48
N CYS A 34 -22.77 7.76 6.17
CA CYS A 34 -23.93 7.26 5.40
C CYS A 34 -24.11 5.73 5.51
N SER A 35 -23.16 5.00 6.07
CA SER A 35 -23.20 3.52 6.14
C SER A 35 -24.26 2.95 7.09
N GLY A 36 -24.92 3.78 7.90
CA GLY A 36 -25.92 3.34 8.89
C GLY A 36 -25.35 2.61 10.11
N ALA A 37 -24.08 2.20 10.05
CA ALA A 37 -23.35 1.58 11.17
C ALA A 37 -21.88 2.09 11.17
N PRO A 38 -21.64 3.31 11.66
CA PRO A 38 -20.30 3.89 11.67
C PRO A 38 -19.36 3.08 12.55
N ASP A 39 -18.29 2.55 11.94
CA ASP A 39 -17.22 1.84 12.66
C ASP A 39 -15.94 2.68 12.69
N GLY A 40 -15.56 3.09 13.91
CA GLY A 40 -14.39 3.94 14.12
C GLY A 40 -13.07 3.28 13.71
N LEU A 41 -12.95 1.95 13.84
CA LEU A 41 -11.76 1.23 13.45
C LEU A 41 -11.58 1.22 11.92
N THR A 42 -12.67 0.94 11.20
CA THR A 42 -12.71 0.97 9.74
C THR A 42 -12.43 2.38 9.22
N LEU A 43 -13.01 3.40 9.86
CA LEU A 43 -12.75 4.79 9.52
C LEU A 43 -11.27 5.17 9.71
N CYS A 44 -10.69 4.82 10.85
CA CYS A 44 -9.26 5.05 11.09
C CYS A 44 -8.38 4.35 10.06
N ALA A 45 -8.65 3.09 9.77
CA ALA A 45 -7.90 2.35 8.76
C ALA A 45 -8.01 3.01 7.38
N ALA A 46 -9.21 3.40 6.95
CA ALA A 46 -9.43 4.06 5.67
C ALA A 46 -8.72 5.41 5.56
N LEU A 47 -8.74 6.23 6.61
CA LEU A 47 -8.01 7.51 6.64
C LEU A 47 -6.49 7.33 6.61
N VAL A 48 -5.97 6.34 7.33
CA VAL A 48 -4.54 5.97 7.26
C VAL A 48 -4.17 5.50 5.85
N GLY A 49 -5.01 4.66 5.24
CA GLY A 49 -4.81 4.17 3.86
C GLY A 49 -4.79 5.31 2.83
N VAL A 50 -5.78 6.19 2.87
CA VAL A 50 -5.84 7.37 1.97
C VAL A 50 -4.61 8.27 2.16
N THR A 51 -4.22 8.53 3.40
CA THR A 51 -3.03 9.36 3.69
C THR A 51 -1.75 8.69 3.17
N SER A 52 -1.63 7.38 3.36
CA SER A 52 -0.53 6.59 2.82
C SER A 52 -0.43 6.71 1.30
N LEU A 53 -1.55 6.54 0.58
CA LEU A 53 -1.59 6.59 -0.89
C LEU A 53 -1.22 7.97 -1.44
N VAL A 54 -1.74 9.05 -0.84
CA VAL A 54 -1.41 10.41 -1.27
C VAL A 54 0.07 10.72 -1.04
N LEU A 55 0.64 10.32 0.10
CA LEU A 55 2.07 10.48 0.37
C LEU A 55 2.92 9.59 -0.55
N ALA A 56 2.43 8.41 -0.94
CA ALA A 56 3.11 7.53 -1.89
C ALA A 56 3.19 8.16 -3.28
N ALA A 57 2.12 8.81 -3.73
CA ALA A 57 2.10 9.56 -5.00
C ALA A 57 3.15 10.68 -5.02
N GLY A 58 3.41 11.32 -3.87
CA GLY A 58 4.49 12.29 -3.69
C GLY A 58 5.88 11.66 -3.47
N GLY A 59 6.01 10.34 -3.49
CA GLY A 59 7.28 9.63 -3.26
C GLY A 59 7.82 9.75 -1.83
N ASN A 60 6.98 10.06 -0.85
CA ASN A 60 7.39 10.31 0.53
C ASN A 60 7.53 8.99 1.32
N VAL A 61 8.67 8.82 2.00
CA VAL A 61 8.97 7.60 2.80
C VAL A 61 7.90 7.33 3.88
N TRP A 62 7.28 8.36 4.44
CA TRP A 62 6.21 8.21 5.41
C TRP A 62 5.00 7.41 4.89
N SER A 63 4.79 7.38 3.58
CA SER A 63 3.74 6.57 2.98
C SER A 63 3.90 5.09 3.31
N GLN A 64 5.12 4.58 3.29
CA GLN A 64 5.39 3.16 3.55
C GLN A 64 5.18 2.83 5.04
N ILE A 65 5.54 3.74 5.94
CA ILE A 65 5.28 3.58 7.39
C ILE A 65 3.76 3.55 7.65
N LEU A 66 3.01 4.45 7.02
CA LEU A 66 1.55 4.45 7.11
C LEU A 66 0.93 3.21 6.45
N MET A 67 1.54 2.68 5.37
CA MET A 67 1.10 1.44 4.74
C MET A 67 1.27 0.23 5.67
N ILE A 68 2.36 0.19 6.44
CA ILE A 68 2.57 -0.83 7.49
C ILE A 68 1.43 -0.74 8.52
N LEU A 69 1.15 0.46 9.03
CA LEU A 69 0.07 0.68 9.99
C LEU A 69 -1.29 0.29 9.40
N PHE A 70 -1.57 0.71 8.16
CA PHE A 70 -2.80 0.34 7.44
C PHE A 70 -2.95 -1.18 7.32
N SER A 71 -1.89 -1.89 6.91
CA SER A 71 -1.92 -3.35 6.75
C SER A 71 -2.22 -4.07 8.06
N LEU A 72 -1.69 -3.58 9.18
CA LEU A 72 -1.98 -4.14 10.51
C LEU A 72 -3.44 -3.88 10.92
N LEU A 73 -3.93 -2.65 10.74
CA LEU A 73 -5.32 -2.29 11.06
C LEU A 73 -6.30 -3.08 10.18
N TYR A 74 -6.05 -3.15 8.87
CA TYR A 74 -6.92 -3.85 7.94
C TYR A 74 -6.85 -5.38 8.14
N GLY A 75 -5.69 -5.92 8.49
CA GLY A 75 -5.54 -7.32 8.90
C GLY A 75 -6.36 -7.64 10.15
N ALA A 76 -6.38 -6.76 11.15
CA ALA A 76 -7.21 -6.91 12.35
C ALA A 76 -8.72 -6.83 12.04
N ILE A 77 -9.12 -5.91 11.15
CA ILE A 77 -10.51 -5.80 10.68
C ILE A 77 -10.91 -7.07 9.95
N SER A 78 -10.10 -7.55 9.00
CA SER A 78 -10.34 -8.76 8.22
C SER A 78 -10.46 -10.00 9.12
N PHE A 79 -9.65 -10.08 10.18
CA PHE A 79 -9.77 -11.13 11.19
C PHE A 79 -11.12 -11.10 11.92
N ARG A 80 -11.58 -9.92 12.33
CA ARG A 80 -12.88 -9.75 13.01
C ARG A 80 -14.07 -10.18 12.15
N PHE A 81 -14.00 -9.94 10.83
CA PHE A 81 -15.04 -10.29 9.88
C PHE A 81 -14.83 -11.65 9.20
N CYS A 82 -13.83 -12.43 9.63
CA CYS A 82 -13.48 -13.74 9.06
C CYS A 82 -13.11 -13.67 7.56
N TYR A 83 -12.60 -12.54 7.08
CA TYR A 83 -12.10 -12.37 5.71
C TYR A 83 -10.67 -12.86 5.60
N TRP A 84 -10.48 -14.17 5.69
CA TRP A 84 -9.16 -14.80 5.74
C TRP A 84 -8.28 -14.51 4.54
N GLY A 85 -8.87 -14.46 3.33
CA GLY A 85 -8.14 -14.16 2.10
C GLY A 85 -7.52 -12.75 2.13
N GLU A 86 -8.30 -11.76 2.56
CA GLU A 86 -7.83 -10.38 2.71
C GLU A 86 -6.78 -10.27 3.81
N MET A 87 -7.02 -10.90 4.95
CA MET A 87 -6.06 -10.92 6.06
C MET A 87 -4.70 -11.44 5.60
N ILE A 88 -4.67 -12.59 4.89
CA ILE A 88 -3.43 -13.17 4.37
C ILE A 88 -2.78 -12.24 3.34
N THR A 89 -3.55 -11.59 2.48
CA THR A 89 -3.03 -10.65 1.49
C THR A 89 -2.37 -9.44 2.15
N TYR A 90 -3.03 -8.84 3.14
CA TYR A 90 -2.48 -7.64 3.79
C TYR A 90 -1.33 -7.96 4.75
N LEU A 91 -1.43 -9.00 5.55
CA LEU A 91 -0.38 -9.38 6.51
C LEU A 91 0.75 -10.20 5.87
N GLY A 92 0.44 -11.06 4.90
CA GLY A 92 1.41 -11.95 4.28
C GLY A 92 2.13 -11.36 3.07
N MET A 93 1.51 -10.41 2.35
CA MET A 93 2.09 -9.80 1.15
C MET A 93 2.35 -8.31 1.34
N THR A 94 1.32 -7.52 1.65
CA THR A 94 1.44 -6.05 1.68
C THR A 94 2.35 -5.58 2.81
N LEU A 95 2.22 -6.14 4.01
CA LEU A 95 3.03 -5.77 5.16
C LEU A 95 4.54 -6.02 4.95
N PRO A 96 5.01 -7.21 4.55
CA PRO A 96 6.43 -7.45 4.30
C PRO A 96 6.99 -6.55 3.20
N MET A 97 6.22 -6.32 2.13
CA MET A 97 6.64 -5.45 1.03
C MET A 97 6.73 -3.99 1.47
N ALA A 98 5.82 -3.50 2.30
CA ALA A 98 5.87 -2.14 2.86
C ALA A 98 7.08 -1.95 3.80
N VAL A 99 7.40 -2.97 4.61
CA VAL A 99 8.61 -2.95 5.46
C VAL A 99 9.87 -2.86 4.60
N TRP A 100 9.96 -3.71 3.57
CA TRP A 100 11.11 -3.69 2.66
C TRP A 100 11.18 -2.39 1.86
N SER A 101 10.04 -1.88 1.38
CA SER A 101 9.97 -0.57 0.71
C SER A 101 10.46 0.55 1.62
N THR A 102 10.09 0.54 2.89
CA THR A 102 10.56 1.54 3.88
C THR A 102 12.09 1.54 3.95
N ASP A 103 12.71 0.36 4.09
CA ASP A 103 14.17 0.23 4.14
C ASP A 103 14.83 0.72 2.83
N THR A 104 14.29 0.32 1.70
CA THR A 104 14.81 0.71 0.37
C THR A 104 14.69 2.21 0.14
N TRP A 105 13.56 2.81 0.50
CA TRP A 105 13.31 4.24 0.31
C TRP A 105 14.18 5.09 1.23
N MET A 106 14.40 4.66 2.47
CA MET A 106 15.30 5.34 3.41
C MET A 106 16.77 5.32 2.95
N LYS A 107 17.18 4.30 2.22
CA LYS A 107 18.55 4.17 1.71
C LYS A 107 18.82 5.04 0.47
N HIS A 108 17.77 5.48 -0.24
CA HIS A 108 17.92 6.19 -1.51
C HIS A 108 17.08 7.48 -1.54
N PRO A 109 17.38 8.48 -0.68
CA PRO A 109 16.69 9.76 -0.70
C PRO A 109 16.99 10.52 -2.00
N SER A 110 16.02 11.30 -2.51
CA SER A 110 16.25 12.24 -3.60
C SER A 110 17.20 13.37 -3.17
N ARG A 111 18.04 13.84 -4.09
CA ARG A 111 18.97 14.94 -3.83
C ARG A 111 18.27 16.28 -3.69
N ASP A 112 17.14 16.48 -4.38
CA ASP A 112 16.46 17.77 -4.47
C ASP A 112 15.43 17.99 -3.35
N HIS A 113 14.81 16.92 -2.87
CA HIS A 113 13.81 16.94 -1.81
C HIS A 113 14.06 15.78 -0.84
N GLY A 114 14.68 16.06 0.30
CA GLY A 114 15.13 15.05 1.27
C GLY A 114 14.06 14.13 1.87
N ALA A 115 12.79 14.34 1.52
CA ALA A 115 11.66 13.49 1.92
C ALA A 115 11.21 12.53 0.81
N GLN A 116 11.61 12.80 -0.44
CA GLN A 116 11.20 12.02 -1.60
C GLN A 116 12.24 10.97 -1.97
N VAL A 117 11.79 9.86 -2.52
CA VAL A 117 12.65 8.80 -3.03
C VAL A 117 13.09 9.09 -4.47
N ALA A 118 14.33 8.75 -4.80
CA ALA A 118 14.82 8.81 -6.17
C ALA A 118 14.17 7.70 -7.01
N ILE A 119 13.40 8.09 -8.03
CA ILE A 119 12.76 7.17 -8.96
C ILE A 119 13.80 6.59 -9.93
N GLN A 120 13.70 5.31 -10.22
CA GLN A 120 14.62 4.60 -11.11
C GLN A 120 13.83 3.94 -12.25
N SER A 121 14.34 4.01 -13.47
CA SER A 121 13.76 3.26 -14.59
C SER A 121 14.02 1.76 -14.44
N LEU A 122 13.01 0.96 -14.74
CA LEU A 122 13.10 -0.50 -14.66
C LEU A 122 13.90 -1.04 -15.84
N GLY A 123 15.05 -1.66 -15.60
CA GLY A 123 15.79 -2.37 -16.63
C GLY A 123 15.08 -3.66 -17.07
N THR A 124 15.26 -4.07 -18.32
CA THR A 124 14.58 -5.23 -18.93
C THR A 124 14.74 -6.52 -18.10
N ARG A 125 15.90 -6.75 -17.49
CA ARG A 125 16.14 -7.93 -16.64
C ARG A 125 15.27 -7.90 -15.38
N HIS A 126 15.11 -6.74 -14.74
CA HIS A 126 14.27 -6.57 -13.57
C HIS A 126 12.77 -6.70 -13.92
N ALA A 127 12.37 -6.24 -15.12
CA ALA A 127 11.01 -6.40 -15.62
C ALA A 127 10.64 -7.89 -15.79
N TRP A 128 11.51 -8.71 -16.35
CA TRP A 128 11.30 -10.16 -16.45
C TRP A 128 11.24 -10.84 -15.08
N GLY A 129 12.14 -10.48 -14.17
CA GLY A 129 12.12 -10.98 -12.80
C GLY A 129 10.80 -10.63 -12.09
N LEU A 130 10.31 -9.40 -12.27
CA LEU A 130 9.02 -8.94 -11.73
C LEU A 130 7.85 -9.74 -12.33
N ALA A 131 7.84 -9.97 -13.64
CA ALA A 131 6.80 -10.75 -14.31
C ALA A 131 6.76 -12.19 -13.78
N LEU A 132 7.92 -12.86 -13.67
CA LEU A 132 8.02 -14.23 -13.15
C LEU A 132 7.58 -14.31 -11.67
N SER A 133 8.05 -13.39 -10.82
CA SER A 133 7.64 -13.36 -9.41
C SER A 133 6.15 -13.08 -9.26
N SER A 134 5.58 -12.20 -10.09
CA SER A 134 4.15 -11.92 -10.09
C SER A 134 3.32 -13.15 -10.46
N CYS A 135 3.73 -13.90 -11.49
CA CYS A 135 3.07 -15.17 -11.85
C CYS A 135 3.16 -16.19 -10.71
N GLY A 136 4.33 -16.34 -10.08
CA GLY A 136 4.54 -17.27 -8.97
C GLY A 136 3.67 -16.94 -7.76
N VAL A 137 3.67 -15.66 -7.32
CA VAL A 137 2.86 -15.20 -6.19
C VAL A 137 1.38 -15.32 -6.51
N THR A 138 0.94 -14.92 -7.72
CA THR A 138 -0.46 -15.03 -8.13
C THR A 138 -0.93 -16.49 -8.15
N GLY A 139 -0.09 -17.41 -8.66
CA GLY A 139 -0.38 -18.84 -8.63
C GLY A 139 -0.51 -19.38 -7.20
N LEU A 140 0.41 -19.01 -6.30
CA LEU A 140 0.34 -19.38 -4.88
C LEU A 140 -0.96 -18.88 -4.24
N PHE A 141 -1.29 -17.60 -4.43
CA PHE A 141 -2.52 -17.03 -3.88
C PHE A 141 -3.78 -17.60 -4.50
N TYR A 142 -3.76 -17.98 -5.78
CA TYR A 142 -4.88 -18.70 -6.40
C TYR A 142 -5.21 -20.01 -5.64
N PHE A 143 -4.20 -20.82 -5.30
CA PHE A 143 -4.40 -22.03 -4.53
C PHE A 143 -4.89 -21.77 -3.11
N ILE A 144 -4.33 -20.74 -2.43
CA ILE A 144 -4.74 -20.33 -1.08
C ILE A 144 -6.21 -19.86 -1.09
N LEU A 145 -6.58 -18.97 -2.01
CA LEU A 145 -7.94 -18.44 -2.12
C LEU A 145 -8.96 -19.51 -2.50
N ARG A 146 -8.56 -20.46 -3.34
CA ARG A 146 -9.37 -21.64 -3.69
C ARG A 146 -9.60 -22.53 -2.47
N TRP A 147 -8.56 -22.76 -1.68
CA TRP A 147 -8.66 -23.56 -0.46
C TRP A 147 -9.55 -22.89 0.61
N LEU A 148 -9.52 -21.60 0.69
CA LEU A 148 -10.37 -20.78 1.59
C LEU A 148 -11.81 -20.65 1.10
N GLY A 149 -12.16 -21.16 -0.09
CA GLY A 149 -13.51 -21.06 -0.64
C GLY A 149 -13.94 -19.64 -1.01
N THR A 150 -13.00 -18.79 -1.40
CA THR A 150 -13.29 -17.39 -1.73
C THR A 150 -14.25 -17.28 -2.92
N PRO A 151 -15.38 -16.58 -2.80
CA PRO A 151 -16.28 -16.31 -3.93
C PRO A 151 -15.54 -15.45 -4.99
N ASN A 152 -15.90 -15.65 -6.27
CA ASN A 152 -15.30 -14.92 -7.41
C ASN A 152 -13.77 -15.04 -7.50
N LEU A 153 -13.27 -16.27 -7.43
CA LEU A 153 -11.84 -16.61 -7.41
C LEU A 153 -11.02 -15.90 -8.50
N GLY A 154 -11.58 -15.77 -9.73
CA GLY A 154 -10.91 -15.10 -10.85
C GLY A 154 -10.63 -13.63 -10.59
N PHE A 155 -11.63 -12.88 -10.13
CA PHE A 155 -11.47 -11.45 -9.80
C PHE A 155 -10.54 -11.25 -8.61
N SER A 156 -10.64 -12.08 -7.58
CA SER A 156 -9.77 -12.02 -6.41
C SER A 156 -8.31 -12.29 -6.79
N THR A 157 -8.05 -13.26 -7.66
CA THR A 157 -6.70 -13.56 -8.16
C THR A 157 -6.13 -12.42 -9.01
N LEU A 158 -6.95 -11.80 -9.86
CA LEU A 158 -6.54 -10.62 -10.65
C LEU A 158 -6.21 -9.42 -9.73
N SER A 159 -6.99 -9.22 -8.68
CA SER A 159 -6.74 -8.19 -7.66
C SER A 159 -5.40 -8.43 -6.95
N VAL A 160 -5.09 -9.67 -6.59
CA VAL A 160 -3.79 -10.03 -5.98
C VAL A 160 -2.64 -9.74 -6.96
N LEU A 161 -2.78 -10.09 -8.23
CA LEU A 161 -1.76 -9.81 -9.26
C LEU A 161 -1.46 -8.32 -9.36
N THR A 162 -2.50 -7.50 -9.51
CA THR A 162 -2.35 -6.04 -9.65
C THR A 162 -1.79 -5.40 -8.38
N SER A 163 -2.22 -5.85 -7.21
CA SER A 163 -1.72 -5.37 -5.92
C SER A 163 -0.25 -5.75 -5.71
N PHE A 164 0.13 -6.98 -6.08
CA PHE A 164 1.53 -7.40 -6.00
C PHE A 164 2.42 -6.58 -6.94
N LEU A 165 2.00 -6.38 -8.19
CA LEU A 165 2.73 -5.56 -9.15
C LEU A 165 2.92 -4.13 -8.65
N ALA A 166 1.86 -3.51 -8.15
CA ALA A 166 1.92 -2.15 -7.58
C ALA A 166 2.89 -2.08 -6.40
N ALA A 167 2.80 -3.03 -5.45
CA ALA A 167 3.67 -3.07 -4.28
C ALA A 167 5.14 -3.34 -4.67
N ALA A 168 5.39 -4.23 -5.63
CA ALA A 168 6.74 -4.55 -6.10
C ALA A 168 7.38 -3.38 -6.87
N LEU A 169 6.61 -2.68 -7.73
CA LEU A 169 7.09 -1.46 -8.39
C LEU A 169 7.41 -0.37 -7.38
N THR A 170 6.58 -0.20 -6.35
CA THR A 170 6.83 0.74 -5.25
C THR A 170 8.11 0.38 -4.50
N MET A 171 8.33 -0.90 -4.20
CA MET A 171 9.55 -1.39 -3.55
C MET A 171 10.79 -1.13 -4.40
N LEU A 172 10.71 -1.34 -5.72
CA LEU A 172 11.80 -1.08 -6.66
C LEU A 172 11.98 0.40 -7.01
N ARG A 173 11.15 1.28 -6.50
CA ARG A 173 11.14 2.72 -6.80
C ARG A 173 10.99 3.01 -8.30
N SER A 174 10.29 2.16 -9.00
CA SER A 174 10.10 2.24 -10.44
C SER A 174 8.73 2.80 -10.77
N SER A 175 8.68 3.59 -11.82
CA SER A 175 7.45 4.11 -12.39
C SER A 175 7.17 3.46 -13.74
#